data_9d561c2aac27dd7301d4d405cbadd91f
#
_entry.id   9d561c2aac27dd7301d4d405cbadd91f
#
_cell.length_a   1.000
_cell.length_b   1.000
_cell.length_c   1.000
_cell.angle_alpha   90.00
_cell.angle_beta   90.00
_cell.angle_gamma   90.00
#
_symmetry.space_group_name_H-M   'P 1'
#
loop_
_entity.id
_entity.type
_entity.pdbx_description
1 polymer ?
#
loop_
_entity_poly.entity_id
_entity_poly.type
_entity_poly.pdbx_seq_one_letter_code
_entity_poly.pdbx_strand_id
1 'polypeptide(L)'
;AAGLYRTDRNDSLLPPSNVSLYGDVSTVGFYLLGVRGNHLFPQDKYRLNYNLYFYSFPSLYWGRGYDNGVNSDNESDYKRFQAQVKVDFMFRLAKNFYIGPMAIFDYIDGRDFDKPELWEGMAARTTNTSLGLSLLYDSRDFLTNASHGYYLRIDQRFSPAFLGNKYAFSSTELTTS
;
A
#
# COMPACT_ATOMS: atom_id res chain seq x y z
N ALA A 1 -13.96 -9.24 -6.94
CA ALA A 1 -14.95 -8.52 -7.75
C ALA A 1 -14.40 -7.15 -8.14
N ALA A 2 -14.69 -6.67 -9.34
CA ALA A 2 -14.27 -5.35 -9.81
C ALA A 2 -15.42 -4.67 -10.55
N GLY A 3 -15.49 -3.35 -10.42
CA GLY A 3 -16.49 -2.52 -11.11
C GLY A 3 -15.83 -1.31 -11.76
N LEU A 4 -16.32 -0.95 -12.95
CA LEU A 4 -16.00 0.29 -13.63
C LEU A 4 -17.23 1.19 -13.62
N TYR A 5 -17.03 2.47 -13.36
CA TYR A 5 -18.11 3.46 -13.37
C TYR A 5 -17.58 4.83 -13.80
N ARG A 6 -18.46 5.68 -14.32
CA ARG A 6 -18.12 7.07 -14.64
C ARG A 6 -18.80 8.01 -13.66
N THR A 7 -18.05 8.94 -13.14
CA THR A 7 -18.53 9.99 -12.21
C THR A 7 -19.34 11.06 -12.94
N ASP A 8 -19.05 11.29 -14.21
CA ASP A 8 -19.83 12.14 -15.10
C ASP A 8 -20.15 11.38 -16.39
N ARG A 9 -21.45 11.13 -16.64
CA ARG A 9 -21.92 10.41 -17.82
C ARG A 9 -21.88 11.26 -19.08
N ASN A 10 -21.85 12.59 -18.93
CA ASN A 10 -21.82 13.54 -20.04
C ASN A 10 -20.39 13.80 -20.54
N ASP A 11 -19.38 13.49 -19.73
CA ASP A 11 -17.97 13.60 -20.10
C ASP A 11 -17.48 12.29 -20.71
N SER A 12 -17.60 12.18 -22.04
CA SER A 12 -17.18 10.98 -22.79
C SER A 12 -15.67 10.78 -22.81
N LEU A 13 -14.89 11.83 -22.55
CA LEU A 13 -13.42 11.80 -22.53
C LEU A 13 -12.88 11.40 -21.16
N LEU A 14 -13.70 11.46 -20.10
CA LEU A 14 -13.28 11.04 -18.77
C LEU A 14 -13.09 9.52 -18.74
N PRO A 15 -11.89 9.02 -18.39
CA PRO A 15 -11.69 7.60 -18.19
C PRO A 15 -12.60 7.06 -17.08
N PRO A 16 -13.03 5.80 -17.15
CA PRO A 16 -13.84 5.22 -16.09
C PRO A 16 -13.05 5.11 -14.77
N SER A 17 -13.69 5.47 -13.69
CA SER A 17 -13.26 5.14 -12.33
C SER A 17 -13.39 3.65 -12.10
N ASN A 18 -12.59 3.10 -11.19
CA ASN A 18 -12.66 1.69 -10.84
C ASN A 18 -12.69 1.47 -9.34
N VAL A 19 -13.30 0.38 -8.95
CA VAL A 19 -13.23 -0.18 -7.60
C VAL A 19 -13.06 -1.68 -7.71
N SER A 20 -12.18 -2.24 -6.90
CA SER A 20 -11.92 -3.69 -6.86
C SER A 20 -11.95 -4.17 -5.43
N LEU A 21 -12.75 -5.18 -5.18
CA LEU A 21 -12.70 -6.01 -3.97
C LEU A 21 -11.92 -7.27 -4.32
N TYR A 22 -10.87 -7.56 -3.57
CA TYR A 22 -10.04 -8.73 -3.77
C TYR A 22 -9.82 -9.45 -2.45
N GLY A 23 -9.65 -10.74 -2.52
CA GLY A 23 -9.41 -11.57 -1.35
C GLY A 23 -8.87 -12.92 -1.75
N ASP A 24 -8.19 -13.55 -0.81
CA ASP A 24 -7.60 -14.86 -0.95
C ASP A 24 -7.63 -15.59 0.39
N VAL A 25 -7.71 -16.92 0.32
CA VAL A 25 -7.69 -17.80 1.49
C VAL A 25 -6.98 -19.09 1.14
N SER A 26 -6.13 -19.58 2.05
CA SER A 26 -5.39 -20.82 1.88
C SER A 26 -5.61 -21.76 3.06
N THR A 27 -5.52 -23.05 2.80
CA THR A 27 -5.61 -24.12 3.80
C THR A 27 -4.45 -24.07 4.83
N VAL A 28 -3.34 -23.40 4.52
CA VAL A 28 -2.22 -23.20 5.45
C VAL A 28 -2.41 -22.00 6.41
N GLY A 29 -3.62 -21.42 6.44
CA GLY A 29 -3.96 -20.32 7.36
C GLY A 29 -3.64 -18.92 6.86
N PHE A 30 -3.32 -18.76 5.58
CA PHE A 30 -3.26 -17.44 4.94
C PHE A 30 -4.66 -16.94 4.61
N TYR A 31 -4.94 -15.70 4.88
CA TYR A 31 -6.09 -14.98 4.35
C TYR A 31 -5.73 -13.51 4.06
N LEU A 32 -6.32 -12.99 3.01
CA LEU A 32 -6.21 -11.62 2.55
C LEU A 32 -7.59 -11.10 2.18
N LEU A 33 -7.90 -9.88 2.56
CA LEU A 33 -9.04 -9.14 2.03
C LEU A 33 -8.62 -7.69 1.80
N GLY A 34 -9.03 -7.11 0.67
CA GLY A 34 -8.71 -5.74 0.37
C GLY A 34 -9.68 -5.09 -0.61
N VAL A 35 -9.69 -3.76 -0.54
CA VAL A 35 -10.41 -2.87 -1.45
C VAL A 35 -9.43 -1.86 -2.00
N ARG A 36 -9.41 -1.71 -3.31
CA ARG A 36 -8.64 -0.66 -3.98
C ARG A 36 -9.46 0.01 -5.07
N GLY A 37 -9.18 1.26 -5.32
CA GLY A 37 -9.85 1.96 -6.40
C GLY A 37 -9.20 3.29 -6.77
N ASN A 38 -9.62 3.76 -7.93
CA ASN A 38 -9.29 5.06 -8.47
C ASN A 38 -10.60 5.75 -8.82
N HIS A 39 -10.91 6.82 -8.12
CA HIS A 39 -12.08 7.64 -8.38
C HIS A 39 -11.64 8.92 -9.09
N LEU A 40 -12.08 9.08 -10.35
CA LEU A 40 -11.79 10.23 -11.18
C LEU A 40 -12.96 11.19 -11.11
N PHE A 41 -12.69 12.44 -10.78
CA PHE A 41 -13.69 13.50 -10.76
C PHE A 41 -13.90 14.12 -12.14
N PRO A 42 -15.02 14.83 -12.37
CA PRO A 42 -15.32 15.42 -13.66
C PRO A 42 -14.16 16.24 -14.24
N GLN A 43 -14.00 16.17 -15.57
CA GLN A 43 -12.91 16.78 -16.32
C GLN A 43 -11.50 16.29 -15.90
N ASP A 44 -11.42 15.18 -15.14
CA ASP A 44 -10.18 14.63 -14.61
C ASP A 44 -9.33 15.65 -13.81
N LYS A 45 -10.00 16.60 -13.16
CA LYS A 45 -9.34 17.64 -12.36
C LYS A 45 -8.74 17.10 -11.08
N TYR A 46 -9.38 16.10 -10.50
CA TYR A 46 -8.98 15.46 -9.24
C TYR A 46 -9.04 13.94 -9.39
N ARG A 47 -8.18 13.25 -8.69
CA ARG A 47 -8.20 11.79 -8.57
C ARG A 47 -8.06 11.41 -7.11
N LEU A 48 -8.93 10.53 -6.62
CA LEU A 48 -8.80 9.88 -5.31
C LEU A 48 -8.37 8.43 -5.55
N ASN A 49 -7.21 8.07 -5.05
CA ASN A 49 -6.72 6.71 -5.08
C ASN A 49 -6.72 6.16 -3.67
N TYR A 50 -7.14 4.92 -3.51
CA TYR A 50 -7.13 4.26 -2.22
C TYR A 50 -6.82 2.78 -2.36
N ASN A 51 -6.14 2.25 -1.35
CA ASN A 51 -5.89 0.83 -1.18
C ASN A 51 -5.94 0.51 0.32
N LEU A 52 -6.92 -0.31 0.68
CA LEU A 52 -7.12 -0.80 2.02
C LEU A 52 -7.02 -2.31 1.98
N TYR A 53 -6.19 -2.90 2.83
CA TYR A 53 -6.13 -4.35 2.95
C TYR A 53 -5.79 -4.77 4.37
N PHE A 54 -6.17 -5.98 4.67
CA PHE A 54 -5.65 -6.72 5.80
C PHE A 54 -5.34 -8.16 5.39
N TYR A 55 -4.31 -8.70 5.98
CA TYR A 55 -3.96 -10.11 5.80
C TYR A 55 -3.39 -10.70 7.08
N SER A 56 -3.50 -12.01 7.17
CA SER A 56 -2.75 -12.84 8.10
C SER A 56 -1.93 -13.83 7.30
N PHE A 57 -0.65 -13.90 7.58
CA PHE A 57 0.29 -14.70 6.82
C PHE A 57 1.20 -15.48 7.77
N PRO A 58 1.29 -16.83 7.64
CA PRO A 58 2.33 -17.60 8.30
C PRO A 58 3.69 -17.16 7.74
N SER A 59 4.60 -16.83 8.62
CA SER A 59 5.93 -16.29 8.27
C SER A 59 6.99 -16.98 9.08
N LEU A 60 8.22 -16.98 8.57
CA LEU A 60 9.38 -17.53 9.22
C LEU A 60 10.29 -16.40 9.73
N TYR A 61 10.95 -16.64 10.84
CA TYR A 61 11.92 -15.73 11.44
C TYR A 61 13.06 -16.52 12.09
N TRP A 62 14.29 -16.07 11.90
CA TRP A 62 15.50 -16.72 12.40
C TRP A 62 16.23 -15.92 13.49
N GLY A 63 15.62 -14.87 13.99
CA GLY A 63 16.27 -13.97 14.94
C GLY A 63 16.96 -12.78 14.23
N ARG A 64 17.53 -11.89 15.05
CA ARG A 64 18.15 -10.65 14.56
C ARG A 64 19.64 -10.85 14.29
N GLY A 65 20.10 -10.35 13.13
CA GLY A 65 21.52 -10.35 12.76
C GLY A 65 21.92 -11.54 11.89
N TYR A 66 23.14 -11.47 11.38
CA TYR A 66 23.67 -12.47 10.44
C TYR A 66 23.83 -13.84 11.11
N ASP A 67 24.41 -13.89 12.31
CA ASP A 67 24.70 -15.15 13.00
C ASP A 67 23.46 -15.97 13.32
N ASN A 68 22.35 -15.29 13.68
CA ASN A 68 21.07 -15.96 13.85
C ASN A 68 20.47 -16.40 12.53
N GLY A 69 20.58 -15.56 11.49
CA GLY A 69 19.98 -15.82 10.18
C GLY A 69 20.60 -16.97 9.40
N VAL A 70 21.87 -17.34 9.67
CA VAL A 70 22.56 -18.48 9.03
C VAL A 70 22.35 -19.80 9.79
N ASN A 71 21.87 -19.73 11.01
CA ASN A 71 21.62 -20.92 11.83
C ASN A 71 20.20 -21.45 11.56
N SER A 72 20.09 -22.57 10.88
CA SER A 72 18.81 -23.22 10.59
C SER A 72 18.04 -23.66 11.84
N ASP A 73 18.73 -23.91 12.96
CA ASP A 73 18.09 -24.25 14.22
C ASP A 73 17.28 -23.09 14.81
N ASN A 74 17.50 -21.85 14.34
CA ASN A 74 16.78 -20.67 14.75
C ASN A 74 15.49 -20.46 13.94
N GLU A 75 15.16 -21.31 12.98
CA GLU A 75 13.89 -21.19 12.26
C GLU A 75 12.71 -21.25 13.22
N SER A 76 11.86 -20.23 13.20
CA SER A 76 10.71 -20.05 14.07
C SER A 76 9.51 -19.60 13.26
N ASP A 77 8.43 -20.34 13.39
CA ASP A 77 7.14 -19.97 12.83
C ASP A 77 6.49 -18.85 13.64
N TYR A 78 5.82 -17.94 12.95
CA TYR A 78 4.91 -16.97 13.55
C TYR A 78 3.83 -16.56 12.57
N LYS A 79 2.73 -15.98 13.06
CA LYS A 79 1.69 -15.39 12.23
C LYS A 79 1.87 -13.87 12.18
N ARG A 80 1.98 -13.32 10.99
CA ARG A 80 2.00 -11.88 10.75
C ARG A 80 0.62 -11.41 10.33
N PHE A 81 -0.03 -10.64 11.19
CA PHE A 81 -1.22 -9.89 10.85
C PHE A 81 -0.81 -8.48 10.42
N GLN A 82 -1.32 -8.02 9.29
CA GLN A 82 -1.10 -6.65 8.82
C GLN A 82 -2.37 -6.05 8.26
N ALA A 83 -2.63 -4.79 8.64
CA ALA A 83 -3.64 -3.95 8.05
C ALA A 83 -2.99 -2.67 7.53
N GLN A 84 -3.33 -2.25 6.31
CA GLN A 84 -2.84 -1.02 5.72
C GLN A 84 -3.99 -0.22 5.14
N VAL A 85 -3.92 1.08 5.34
CA VAL A 85 -4.75 2.08 4.65
C VAL A 85 -3.79 3.03 3.92
N LYS A 86 -3.87 3.08 2.60
CA LYS A 86 -3.16 4.05 1.75
C LYS A 86 -4.20 4.86 0.98
N VAL A 87 -4.13 6.18 1.10
CA VAL A 87 -5.02 7.10 0.40
C VAL A 87 -4.20 8.26 -0.14
N ASP A 88 -4.46 8.67 -1.37
CA ASP A 88 -3.93 9.89 -1.96
C ASP A 88 -5.01 10.64 -2.73
N PHE A 89 -4.93 11.96 -2.67
CA PHE A 89 -5.84 12.86 -3.39
C PHE A 89 -5.01 13.77 -4.30
N MET A 90 -5.18 13.58 -5.61
CA MET A 90 -4.35 14.20 -6.63
C MET A 90 -5.10 15.35 -7.31
N PHE A 91 -4.40 16.46 -7.53
CA PHE A 91 -4.83 17.64 -8.25
C PHE A 91 -4.12 17.71 -9.60
N ARG A 92 -4.85 17.93 -10.68
CA ARG A 92 -4.24 18.09 -12.00
C ARG A 92 -3.58 19.47 -12.11
N LEU A 93 -2.27 19.51 -12.30
CA LEU A 93 -1.51 20.73 -12.56
C LEU A 93 -1.44 21.08 -14.05
N ALA A 94 -1.28 20.07 -14.89
CA ALA A 94 -1.19 20.19 -16.35
C ALA A 94 -1.77 18.93 -17.00
N LYS A 95 -1.80 18.90 -18.33
CA LYS A 95 -2.22 17.68 -19.05
C LYS A 95 -1.37 16.48 -18.59
N ASN A 96 -2.02 15.43 -18.15
CA ASN A 96 -1.41 14.18 -17.67
C ASN A 96 -0.53 14.31 -16.41
N PHE A 97 -0.45 15.48 -15.80
CA PHE A 97 0.42 15.74 -14.66
C PHE A 97 -0.37 16.11 -13.41
N TYR A 98 -0.13 15.39 -12.32
CA TYR A 98 -0.88 15.50 -11.06
C TYR A 98 0.08 15.56 -9.88
N ILE A 99 -0.34 16.27 -8.84
CA ILE A 99 0.31 16.31 -7.53
C ILE A 99 -0.74 16.22 -6.44
N GLY A 100 -0.40 15.64 -5.32
CA GLY A 100 -1.33 15.64 -4.20
C GLY A 100 -0.78 15.04 -2.91
N PRO A 101 -1.44 15.32 -1.79
CA PRO A 101 -1.10 14.72 -0.52
C PRO A 101 -1.44 13.22 -0.51
N MET A 102 -0.68 12.49 0.28
CA MET A 102 -0.91 11.08 0.58
C MET A 102 -0.82 10.81 2.08
N ALA A 103 -1.56 9.82 2.53
CA ALA A 103 -1.50 9.30 3.89
C ALA A 103 -1.45 7.77 3.85
N ILE A 104 -0.62 7.20 4.70
CA ILE A 104 -0.51 5.75 4.88
C ILE A 104 -0.57 5.46 6.38
N PHE A 105 -1.37 4.48 6.73
CA PHE A 105 -1.39 3.89 8.05
C PHE A 105 -1.14 2.39 7.93
N ASP A 106 -0.11 1.91 8.63
CA ASP A 106 0.24 0.50 8.74
C ASP A 106 0.07 0.03 10.18
N TYR A 107 -0.59 -1.10 10.35
CA TYR A 107 -0.65 -1.86 11.59
C TYR A 107 -0.09 -3.25 11.35
N ILE A 108 0.92 -3.64 12.11
CA ILE A 108 1.56 -4.95 12.03
C ILE A 108 1.55 -5.57 13.42
N ASP A 109 1.13 -6.83 13.52
CA ASP A 109 1.06 -7.58 14.77
C ASP A 109 1.56 -9.03 14.52
N GLY A 110 2.67 -9.37 15.13
CA GLY A 110 3.19 -10.73 15.16
C GLY A 110 2.54 -11.52 16.28
N ARG A 111 2.12 -12.74 16.00
CA ARG A 111 1.43 -13.63 16.95
C ARG A 111 1.91 -15.07 16.79
N ASP A 112 1.60 -15.88 17.80
CA ASP A 112 1.81 -17.33 17.76
C ASP A 112 3.29 -17.69 17.44
N PHE A 113 4.22 -17.08 18.17
CA PHE A 113 5.65 -17.32 18.00
C PHE A 113 6.02 -18.72 18.54
N ASP A 114 6.61 -19.54 17.69
CA ASP A 114 7.15 -20.85 18.10
C ASP A 114 8.36 -20.71 19.03
N LYS A 115 9.26 -19.77 18.71
CA LYS A 115 10.46 -19.45 19.51
C LYS A 115 10.45 -18.00 19.98
N PRO A 116 9.70 -17.67 21.05
CA PRO A 116 9.56 -16.29 21.52
C PRO A 116 10.88 -15.65 21.98
N GLU A 117 11.85 -16.45 22.38
CA GLU A 117 13.20 -16.01 22.79
C GLU A 117 13.96 -15.31 21.65
N LEU A 118 13.72 -15.67 20.40
CA LEU A 118 14.33 -15.00 19.24
C LEU A 118 13.80 -13.57 19.03
N TRP A 119 12.66 -13.24 19.66
CA TRP A 119 11.99 -11.93 19.60
C TRP A 119 12.36 -11.02 20.77
N GLU A 120 13.24 -11.45 21.64
CA GLU A 120 13.60 -10.73 22.85
C GLU A 120 14.05 -9.28 22.54
N GLY A 121 13.44 -8.30 23.20
CA GLY A 121 13.68 -6.88 22.96
C GLY A 121 13.03 -6.28 21.73
N MET A 122 12.26 -7.06 20.95
CA MET A 122 11.50 -6.56 19.80
C MET A 122 10.02 -6.40 20.13
N ALA A 123 9.38 -5.39 19.53
CA ALA A 123 7.94 -5.21 19.64
C ALA A 123 7.23 -6.16 18.69
N ALA A 124 6.38 -7.05 19.22
CA ALA A 124 5.52 -7.89 18.41
C ALA A 124 4.49 -7.07 17.62
N ARG A 125 4.11 -5.90 18.15
CA ARG A 125 3.15 -4.98 17.54
C ARG A 125 3.83 -3.66 17.15
N THR A 126 3.53 -3.19 15.94
CA THR A 126 4.04 -1.92 15.42
C THR A 126 2.95 -1.21 14.63
N THR A 127 2.82 0.09 14.86
CA THR A 127 2.02 0.99 14.02
C THR A 127 2.94 1.99 13.34
N ASN A 128 2.62 2.35 12.11
CA ASN A 128 3.33 3.39 11.39
C ASN A 128 2.33 4.29 10.66
N THR A 129 2.44 5.59 10.91
CA THR A 129 1.64 6.61 10.24
C THR A 129 2.57 7.49 9.42
N SER A 130 2.30 7.61 8.13
CA SER A 130 3.09 8.39 7.19
C SER A 130 2.21 9.40 6.47
N LEU A 131 2.74 10.59 6.29
CA LEU A 131 2.18 11.63 5.43
C LEU A 131 3.18 11.93 4.33
N GLY A 132 2.69 12.31 3.15
CA GLY A 132 3.58 12.58 2.05
C GLY A 132 2.94 13.33 0.89
N LEU A 133 3.72 13.40 -0.18
CA LEU A 133 3.31 13.99 -1.44
C LEU A 133 3.55 12.97 -2.56
N SER A 134 2.59 12.90 -3.48
CA SER A 134 2.68 12.10 -4.69
C SER A 134 2.74 13.01 -5.90
N LEU A 135 3.62 12.68 -6.82
CA LEU A 135 3.77 13.27 -8.14
C LEU A 135 3.44 12.20 -9.18
N LEU A 136 2.55 12.51 -10.12
CA LEU A 136 2.11 11.53 -11.10
C LEU A 136 2.10 12.15 -12.49
N TYR A 137 2.76 11.49 -13.43
CA TYR A 137 2.57 11.66 -14.86
C TYR A 137 1.90 10.42 -15.43
N ASP A 138 0.71 10.57 -16.01
CA ASP A 138 -0.08 9.46 -16.55
C ASP A 138 -0.68 9.83 -17.90
N SER A 139 -0.03 9.37 -18.96
CA SER A 139 -0.47 9.58 -20.35
C SER A 139 -1.08 8.33 -20.98
N ARG A 140 -1.36 7.31 -20.17
CA ARG A 140 -1.94 6.05 -20.65
C ARG A 140 -3.34 6.27 -21.24
N ASP A 141 -3.63 5.54 -22.29
CA ASP A 141 -4.95 5.51 -22.95
C ASP A 141 -6.02 4.89 -22.03
N PHE A 142 -5.70 3.83 -21.29
CA PHE A 142 -6.57 3.18 -20.30
C PHE A 142 -5.82 2.95 -18.98
N LEU A 143 -6.48 3.23 -17.86
CA LEU A 143 -5.87 3.09 -16.52
C LEU A 143 -5.60 1.64 -16.14
N THR A 144 -6.48 0.72 -16.55
CA THR A 144 -6.45 -0.68 -16.12
C THR A 144 -5.78 -1.62 -17.12
N ASN A 145 -5.74 -1.24 -18.39
CA ASN A 145 -5.12 -2.04 -19.46
C ASN A 145 -4.61 -1.11 -20.55
N ALA A 146 -3.46 -0.48 -20.31
CA ALA A 146 -2.86 0.47 -21.22
C ALA A 146 -2.24 -0.23 -22.43
N SER A 147 -2.55 0.26 -23.63
CA SER A 147 -1.89 -0.14 -24.88
C SER A 147 -0.82 0.88 -25.29
N HIS A 148 -0.97 2.13 -24.91
CA HIS A 148 -0.06 3.22 -25.23
C HIS A 148 0.04 4.21 -24.06
N GLY A 149 1.18 4.91 -23.98
CA GLY A 149 1.42 5.95 -23.00
C GLY A 149 2.43 5.52 -21.93
N TYR A 150 2.69 6.45 -21.00
CA TYR A 150 3.65 6.27 -19.92
C TYR A 150 2.99 6.55 -18.59
N TYR A 151 3.40 5.80 -17.59
CA TYR A 151 3.07 6.04 -16.20
C TYR A 151 4.36 6.25 -15.41
N LEU A 152 4.45 7.38 -14.72
CA LEU A 152 5.54 7.69 -13.83
C LEU A 152 4.96 8.27 -12.55
N ARG A 153 5.23 7.63 -11.42
CA ARG A 153 4.78 8.10 -10.11
C ARG A 153 5.95 8.16 -9.14
N ILE A 154 6.05 9.26 -8.42
CA ILE A 154 7.01 9.47 -7.33
C ILE A 154 6.21 9.76 -6.08
N ASP A 155 6.36 8.90 -5.08
CA ASP A 155 5.77 9.07 -3.76
C ASP A 155 6.89 9.39 -2.77
N GLN A 156 6.86 10.58 -2.18
CA GLN A 156 7.74 10.96 -1.08
C GLN A 156 6.92 10.96 0.21
N ARG A 157 7.29 10.11 1.15
CA ARG A 157 6.60 9.97 2.44
C ARG A 157 7.53 10.23 3.63
N PHE A 158 6.95 10.74 4.69
CA PHE A 158 7.58 11.05 5.95
C PHE A 158 6.78 10.40 7.07
N SER A 159 7.46 9.72 7.95
CA SER A 159 6.89 9.04 9.13
C SER A 159 7.52 9.63 10.39
N PRO A 160 7.15 10.85 10.80
CA PRO A 160 7.75 11.51 11.95
C PRO A 160 7.28 10.87 13.27
N ALA A 161 8.10 10.99 14.32
CA ALA A 161 7.79 10.41 15.62
C ALA A 161 6.52 11.01 16.28
N PHE A 162 6.20 12.28 15.99
CA PHE A 162 5.00 12.93 16.56
C PHE A 162 3.66 12.33 16.07
N LEU A 163 3.67 11.54 14.98
CA LEU A 163 2.51 10.77 14.52
C LEU A 163 2.37 9.40 15.24
N GLY A 164 3.10 9.20 16.33
CA GLY A 164 3.07 7.94 17.10
C GLY A 164 4.02 6.86 16.59
N ASN A 165 4.90 7.19 15.64
CA ASN A 165 5.89 6.24 15.14
C ASN A 165 7.03 6.04 16.17
N LYS A 166 7.44 4.79 16.36
CA LYS A 166 8.57 4.47 17.24
C LYS A 166 9.89 5.09 16.75
N TYR A 167 10.07 5.15 15.43
CA TYR A 167 11.23 5.74 14.77
C TYR A 167 10.77 6.67 13.64
N ALA A 168 11.44 7.81 13.51
CA ALA A 168 11.22 8.70 12.38
C ALA A 168 12.03 8.22 11.17
N PHE A 169 11.39 8.19 10.01
CA PHE A 169 12.06 7.88 8.73
C PHE A 169 11.37 8.59 7.56
N SER A 170 12.06 8.62 6.44
CA SER A 170 11.48 9.02 5.15
C SER A 170 11.73 7.95 4.10
N SER A 171 10.87 7.90 3.10
CA SER A 171 10.98 6.92 2.02
C SER A 171 10.51 7.55 0.71
N THR A 172 11.25 7.29 -0.35
CA THR A 172 10.91 7.66 -1.72
C THR A 172 10.63 6.41 -2.51
N GLU A 173 9.47 6.35 -3.16
CA GLU A 173 9.07 5.25 -4.04
C GLU A 173 8.92 5.78 -5.47
N LEU A 174 9.53 5.12 -6.43
CA LEU A 174 9.42 5.41 -7.85
C LEU A 174 8.74 4.24 -8.56
N THR A 175 7.62 4.51 -9.21
CA THR A 175 6.88 3.52 -10.00
C THR A 175 6.83 3.96 -11.46
N THR A 176 7.18 3.07 -12.38
CA THR A 176 7.12 3.32 -13.83
C THR A 176 6.43 2.15 -14.55
N SER A 177 5.75 2.47 -15.61
CA SER A 177 5.10 1.49 -16.49
C SER A 177 4.96 2.07 -17.91
#